data_0a38b19b559e9a5f0f1e9e4ec8bfd2f7
#
_entry.id   0a38b19b559e9a5f0f1e9e4ec8bfd2f7
#
_cell.length_a   1.000
_cell.length_b   1.000
_cell.length_c   1.000
_cell.angle_alpha   90.00
_cell.angle_beta   90.00
_cell.angle_gamma   90.00
#
_symmetry.space_group_name_H-M   'P 1'
#
loop_
_entity.id
_entity.type
_entity.pdbx_description
1 polymer ?
#
loop_
_entity_poly.entity_id
_entity_poly.type
_entity_poly.pdbx_seq_one_letter_code
_entity_poly.pdbx_strand_id
1 'polypeptide(L)'
;MKPYQIAEGVYQIGGPRMTAPEDCCVYLVDGGGELAVIDAGLGFSAQKLVANIESLAKDPGSVKYLVATHGHVDHTGGLAYLKETLKALVVAHQYDLAAIEVQNPAKNAAGYYGVEYRPVKADIVLRGEEETLRLGGLELVMLLTPGHTPGSISPYVDAGGQRVLFGQDIHGPFDPAWSSDLEAWRESMRKLLSLKADILCEGHFGVFRPAQEVERYIKDYLDYYSKR
;
A
#
# COMPACT_ATOMS: atom_id res chain seq x y z
N MET A 1 3.87 -16.69 -9.46
CA MET A 1 3.48 -15.79 -10.57
C MET A 1 4.66 -14.88 -10.87
N LYS A 2 4.81 -14.37 -12.09
CA LYS A 2 5.82 -13.35 -12.42
C LYS A 2 5.22 -11.95 -12.28
N PRO A 3 6.05 -10.90 -12.05
CA PRO A 3 5.55 -9.52 -12.07
C PRO A 3 4.91 -9.18 -13.42
N TYR A 4 3.89 -8.34 -13.42
CA TYR A 4 3.15 -7.99 -14.62
C TYR A 4 2.61 -6.56 -14.56
N GLN A 5 2.40 -5.98 -15.75
CA GLN A 5 1.84 -4.64 -15.90
C GLN A 5 0.32 -4.66 -15.71
N ILE A 6 -0.18 -3.72 -14.91
CA ILE A 6 -1.60 -3.49 -14.62
C ILE A 6 -2.16 -2.39 -15.52
N ALA A 7 -1.45 -1.27 -15.57
CA ALA A 7 -1.73 -0.10 -16.40
C ALA A 7 -0.39 0.49 -16.87
N GLU A 8 -0.41 1.52 -17.70
CA GLU A 8 0.81 2.21 -18.11
C GLU A 8 1.59 2.68 -16.87
N GLY A 9 2.86 2.27 -16.75
CA GLY A 9 3.70 2.62 -15.61
C GLY A 9 3.31 1.98 -14.26
N VAL A 10 2.29 1.12 -14.19
CA VAL A 10 1.85 0.48 -12.94
C VAL A 10 1.98 -1.04 -13.05
N TYR A 11 2.63 -1.65 -12.06
CA TYR A 11 2.93 -3.09 -12.05
C TYR A 11 2.60 -3.71 -10.69
N GLN A 12 2.24 -4.98 -10.67
CA GLN A 12 2.30 -5.80 -9.46
C GLN A 12 3.66 -6.51 -9.43
N ILE A 13 4.38 -6.37 -8.31
CA ILE A 13 5.72 -6.93 -8.12
C ILE A 13 5.82 -7.88 -6.93
N GLY A 14 4.79 -7.97 -6.09
CA GLY A 14 4.73 -8.87 -4.93
C GLY A 14 3.31 -9.31 -4.60
N GLY A 15 3.20 -10.27 -3.69
CA GLY A 15 1.94 -10.79 -3.17
C GLY A 15 1.94 -12.31 -2.99
N PRO A 16 0.82 -12.88 -2.49
CA PRO A 16 0.74 -14.28 -2.05
C PRO A 16 1.16 -15.34 -3.07
N ARG A 17 0.97 -15.06 -4.36
CA ARG A 17 1.32 -15.97 -5.46
C ARG A 17 2.65 -15.63 -6.14
N MET A 18 3.31 -14.55 -5.70
CA MET A 18 4.48 -14.00 -6.39
C MET A 18 5.73 -14.01 -5.53
N THR A 19 5.63 -13.60 -4.28
CA THR A 19 6.75 -13.50 -3.35
C THR A 19 6.65 -14.50 -2.21
N ALA A 20 5.68 -14.34 -1.29
CA ALA A 20 5.41 -15.31 -0.23
C ALA A 20 3.90 -15.31 0.11
N PRO A 21 3.32 -16.44 0.59
CA PRO A 21 1.88 -16.54 0.88
C PRO A 21 1.36 -15.50 1.87
N GLU A 22 2.21 -15.05 2.78
CA GLU A 22 1.87 -14.11 3.85
C GLU A 22 2.07 -12.64 3.46
N ASP A 23 2.65 -12.38 2.28
CA ASP A 23 2.85 -11.01 1.81
C ASP A 23 1.54 -10.38 1.34
N CYS A 24 1.33 -9.11 1.65
CA CYS A 24 0.37 -8.29 0.94
C CYS A 24 0.74 -8.16 -0.55
N CYS A 25 -0.18 -7.68 -1.37
CA CYS A 25 0.13 -7.28 -2.75
C CYS A 25 1.04 -6.04 -2.73
N VAL A 26 2.17 -6.13 -3.41
CA VAL A 26 3.14 -5.04 -3.54
C VAL A 26 3.13 -4.52 -4.96
N TYR A 27 3.06 -3.19 -5.10
CA TYR A 27 2.96 -2.55 -6.41
C TYR A 27 4.14 -1.63 -6.69
N LEU A 28 4.42 -1.44 -7.97
CA LEU A 28 5.44 -0.52 -8.49
C LEU A 28 4.77 0.51 -9.39
N VAL A 29 5.09 1.77 -9.16
CA VAL A 29 4.72 2.89 -10.03
C VAL A 29 5.98 3.46 -10.67
N ASP A 30 5.96 3.59 -12.01
CA ASP A 30 7.04 4.16 -12.81
C ASP A 30 6.59 5.50 -13.38
N GLY A 31 7.18 6.57 -12.89
CA GLY A 31 6.94 7.94 -13.34
C GLY A 31 7.78 8.38 -14.54
N GLY A 32 8.44 7.45 -15.22
CA GLY A 32 9.34 7.77 -16.35
C GLY A 32 10.75 8.10 -15.89
N GLY A 33 11.35 7.20 -15.08
CA GLY A 33 12.73 7.29 -14.60
C GLY A 33 12.87 7.37 -13.08
N GLU A 34 11.83 7.73 -12.36
CA GLU A 34 11.71 7.58 -10.91
C GLU A 34 10.65 6.53 -10.59
N LEU A 35 10.92 5.65 -9.63
CA LEU A 35 10.05 4.57 -9.23
C LEU A 35 9.52 4.78 -7.80
N ALA A 36 8.30 4.32 -7.54
CA ALA A 36 7.76 4.17 -6.19
C ALA A 36 7.28 2.75 -5.96
N VAL A 37 7.59 2.19 -4.81
CA VAL A 37 7.06 0.90 -4.36
C VAL A 37 5.97 1.18 -3.33
N ILE A 38 4.80 0.57 -3.51
CA ILE A 38 3.67 0.65 -2.58
C ILE A 38 3.63 -0.64 -1.79
N ASP A 39 3.88 -0.54 -0.48
CA ASP A 39 4.09 -1.61 0.48
C ASP A 39 5.34 -2.48 0.24
N ALA A 40 5.60 -3.45 1.12
CA ALA A 40 6.88 -4.14 1.16
C ALA A 40 6.77 -5.63 1.56
N GLY A 41 5.55 -6.16 1.74
CA GLY A 41 5.33 -7.52 2.22
C GLY A 41 5.75 -7.74 3.66
N LEU A 42 5.67 -9.00 4.13
CA LEU A 42 6.03 -9.42 5.49
C LEU A 42 7.54 -9.34 5.78
N GLY A 43 8.35 -9.22 4.73
CA GLY A 43 9.80 -9.00 4.83
C GLY A 43 10.67 -10.20 4.48
N PHE A 44 10.21 -11.42 4.64
CA PHE A 44 11.01 -12.63 4.33
C PHE A 44 11.36 -12.75 2.85
N SER A 45 10.60 -12.14 2.00
CA SER A 45 10.75 -12.18 0.54
C SER A 45 11.19 -10.85 -0.08
N ALA A 46 11.67 -9.90 0.71
CA ALA A 46 12.02 -8.55 0.24
C ALA A 46 13.07 -8.56 -0.90
N GLN A 47 14.02 -9.53 -0.90
CA GLN A 47 14.97 -9.69 -2.01
C GLN A 47 14.28 -10.04 -3.34
N LYS A 48 13.15 -10.77 -3.28
CA LYS A 48 12.38 -11.11 -4.49
C LYS A 48 11.71 -9.86 -5.08
N LEU A 49 11.34 -8.87 -4.26
CA LEU A 49 10.80 -7.60 -4.76
C LEU A 49 11.82 -6.87 -5.62
N VAL A 50 13.09 -6.80 -5.16
CA VAL A 50 14.19 -6.21 -5.93
C VAL A 50 14.39 -6.96 -7.25
N ALA A 51 14.50 -8.29 -7.19
CA ALA A 51 14.65 -9.13 -8.40
C ALA A 51 13.45 -8.99 -9.36
N ASN A 52 12.24 -8.79 -8.84
CA ASN A 52 11.05 -8.58 -9.65
C ASN A 52 11.07 -7.21 -10.36
N ILE A 53 11.58 -6.15 -9.72
CA ILE A 53 11.82 -4.85 -10.37
C ILE A 53 12.81 -5.01 -11.53
N GLU A 54 13.95 -5.69 -11.32
CA GLU A 54 14.94 -5.97 -12.34
C GLU A 54 14.36 -6.78 -13.52
N SER A 55 13.51 -7.76 -13.21
CA SER A 55 12.87 -8.61 -14.24
C SER A 55 11.92 -7.84 -15.17
N LEU A 56 11.45 -6.67 -14.75
CA LEU A 56 10.67 -5.73 -15.56
C LEU A 56 11.56 -4.78 -16.38
N ALA A 57 12.87 -5.02 -16.42
CA ALA A 57 13.85 -4.11 -17.01
C ALA A 57 13.82 -2.69 -16.41
N LYS A 58 13.51 -2.59 -15.11
CA LYS A 58 13.58 -1.36 -14.32
C LYS A 58 14.83 -1.40 -13.45
N ASP A 59 15.43 -0.24 -13.24
CA ASP A 59 16.59 -0.09 -12.35
C ASP A 59 16.11 0.05 -10.89
N PRO A 60 16.41 -0.90 -9.98
CA PRO A 60 16.08 -0.76 -8.58
C PRO A 60 16.68 0.49 -7.93
N GLY A 61 17.82 0.99 -8.43
CA GLY A 61 18.43 2.22 -7.95
C GLY A 61 17.63 3.49 -8.26
N SER A 62 16.65 3.39 -9.15
CA SER A 62 15.71 4.48 -9.46
C SER A 62 14.50 4.54 -8.52
N VAL A 63 14.38 3.61 -7.55
CA VAL A 63 13.31 3.66 -6.55
C VAL A 63 13.54 4.84 -5.60
N LYS A 64 12.69 5.83 -5.72
CA LYS A 64 12.71 7.06 -4.94
C LYS A 64 11.92 6.95 -3.64
N TYR A 65 10.74 6.31 -3.71
CA TYR A 65 9.84 6.19 -2.58
C TYR A 65 9.47 4.73 -2.26
N LEU A 66 9.42 4.44 -0.96
CA LEU A 66 8.80 3.25 -0.37
C LEU A 66 7.60 3.74 0.43
N VAL A 67 6.41 3.54 -0.08
CA VAL A 67 5.18 4.04 0.53
C VAL A 67 4.60 2.95 1.41
N ALA A 68 4.52 3.20 2.71
CA ALA A 68 3.75 2.38 3.64
C ALA A 68 2.29 2.84 3.61
N THR A 69 1.38 2.00 3.13
CA THR A 69 -0.05 2.33 3.12
C THR A 69 -0.62 2.40 4.52
N HIS A 70 -0.14 1.54 5.42
CA HIS A 70 -0.46 1.54 6.84
C HIS A 70 0.60 0.75 7.64
N GLY A 71 0.44 0.65 8.97
CA GLY A 71 1.48 0.18 9.86
C GLY A 71 1.59 -1.34 10.07
N HIS A 72 0.78 -2.19 9.42
CA HIS A 72 0.84 -3.64 9.64
C HIS A 72 2.08 -4.29 9.02
N VAL A 73 2.56 -5.34 9.68
CA VAL A 73 3.85 -5.95 9.37
C VAL A 73 3.89 -6.63 8.01
N ASP A 74 2.79 -7.16 7.53
CA ASP A 74 2.67 -7.78 6.20
C ASP A 74 2.69 -6.77 5.05
N HIS A 75 2.58 -5.47 5.37
CA HIS A 75 2.77 -4.33 4.46
C HIS A 75 4.14 -3.66 4.67
N THR A 76 4.67 -3.66 5.90
CA THR A 76 5.84 -2.87 6.26
C THR A 76 7.08 -3.69 6.61
N GLY A 77 6.96 -5.01 6.72
CA GLY A 77 8.06 -5.89 7.18
C GLY A 77 9.30 -5.84 6.31
N GLY A 78 9.13 -5.63 5.00
CA GLY A 78 10.23 -5.50 4.03
C GLY A 78 10.87 -4.12 3.97
N LEU A 79 10.26 -3.07 4.55
CA LEU A 79 10.71 -1.67 4.38
C LEU A 79 12.14 -1.43 4.82
N ALA A 80 12.56 -2.00 5.96
CA ALA A 80 13.91 -1.79 6.47
C ALA A 80 14.98 -2.34 5.50
N TYR A 81 14.74 -3.54 4.95
CA TYR A 81 15.63 -4.13 3.95
C TYR A 81 15.63 -3.32 2.64
N LEU A 82 14.45 -2.96 2.14
CA LEU A 82 14.33 -2.19 0.89
C LEU A 82 14.97 -0.80 1.02
N LYS A 83 14.76 -0.10 2.14
CA LYS A 83 15.39 1.21 2.41
C LYS A 83 16.91 1.11 2.36
N GLU A 84 17.50 0.10 3.01
CA GLU A 84 18.95 -0.09 3.03
C GLU A 84 19.52 -0.48 1.67
N THR A 85 18.79 -1.32 0.92
CA THR A 85 19.24 -1.83 -0.38
C THR A 85 19.07 -0.79 -1.49
N LEU A 86 17.91 -0.12 -1.55
CA LEU A 86 17.54 0.78 -2.65
C LEU A 86 17.92 2.24 -2.37
N LYS A 87 18.26 2.59 -1.12
CA LYS A 87 18.51 3.98 -0.65
C LYS A 87 17.30 4.90 -0.87
N ALA A 88 16.10 4.33 -0.91
CA ALA A 88 14.85 5.02 -1.14
C ALA A 88 14.30 5.64 0.15
N LEU A 89 13.45 6.66 -0.01
CA LEU A 89 12.81 7.37 1.09
C LEU A 89 11.52 6.65 1.53
N VAL A 90 11.41 6.35 2.81
CA VAL A 90 10.18 5.79 3.39
C VAL A 90 9.17 6.89 3.63
N VAL A 91 7.96 6.69 3.10
CA VAL A 91 6.80 7.59 3.22
C VAL A 91 5.76 6.91 4.07
N ALA A 92 5.24 7.59 5.09
CA ALA A 92 4.17 7.07 5.94
C ALA A 92 3.35 8.23 6.53
N HIS A 93 2.10 7.94 6.91
CA HIS A 93 1.26 8.93 7.58
C HIS A 93 1.58 8.98 9.09
N GLN A 94 1.54 10.20 9.68
CA GLN A 94 1.91 10.45 11.08
C GLN A 94 1.17 9.57 12.09
N TYR A 95 -0.05 9.17 11.82
CA TYR A 95 -0.88 8.39 12.75
C TYR A 95 -0.45 6.92 12.85
N ASP A 96 0.32 6.40 11.89
CA ASP A 96 0.84 5.03 11.92
C ASP A 96 2.33 4.94 12.30
N LEU A 97 3.02 6.06 12.57
CA LEU A 97 4.44 6.04 12.93
C LEU A 97 4.73 5.17 14.16
N ALA A 98 3.80 5.13 15.12
CA ALA A 98 3.95 4.28 16.31
C ALA A 98 3.96 2.78 16.00
N ALA A 99 3.38 2.36 14.87
CA ALA A 99 3.43 0.98 14.38
C ALA A 99 4.69 0.72 13.53
N ILE A 100 5.15 1.75 12.80
CA ILE A 100 6.24 1.63 11.82
C ILE A 100 7.62 1.88 12.44
N GLU A 101 7.75 2.90 13.28
CA GLU A 101 9.05 3.34 13.84
C GLU A 101 9.38 2.70 15.18
N VAL A 102 8.44 1.98 15.80
CA VAL A 102 8.61 1.37 17.12
C VAL A 102 8.27 -0.11 17.04
N GLN A 103 9.02 -0.94 17.78
CA GLN A 103 8.68 -2.34 17.93
C GLN A 103 7.46 -2.49 18.86
N ASN A 104 6.27 -2.46 18.26
CA ASN A 104 5.00 -2.59 18.98
C ASN A 104 4.12 -3.67 18.31
N PRO A 105 4.27 -4.96 18.71
CA PRO A 105 3.58 -6.08 18.07
C PRO A 105 2.04 -5.99 18.09
N ALA A 106 1.49 -5.26 19.04
CA ALA A 106 0.05 -5.05 19.12
C ALA A 106 -0.45 -4.05 18.07
N LYS A 107 0.36 -3.04 17.73
CA LYS A 107 -0.02 -2.00 16.77
C LYS A 107 0.26 -2.38 15.32
N ASN A 108 1.35 -3.14 15.10
CA ASN A 108 1.77 -3.51 13.74
C ASN A 108 1.38 -4.94 13.34
N ALA A 109 0.51 -5.59 14.09
CA ALA A 109 0.04 -6.96 13.87
C ALA A 109 1.16 -8.04 13.85
N ALA A 110 2.41 -7.74 14.20
CA ALA A 110 3.51 -8.71 14.18
C ALA A 110 3.23 -9.91 15.11
N GLY A 111 2.52 -9.68 16.23
CA GLY A 111 2.05 -10.75 17.12
C GLY A 111 1.07 -11.71 16.46
N TYR A 112 0.24 -11.24 15.55
CA TYR A 112 -0.70 -12.07 14.78
C TYR A 112 0.03 -13.02 13.82
N TYR A 113 1.10 -12.53 13.19
CA TYR A 113 1.94 -13.31 12.27
C TYR A 113 3.03 -14.13 12.99
N GLY A 114 3.25 -13.89 14.28
CA GLY A 114 4.31 -14.58 15.05
C GLY A 114 5.72 -14.22 14.57
N VAL A 115 5.93 -12.99 14.09
CA VAL A 115 7.20 -12.53 13.54
C VAL A 115 7.79 -11.38 14.35
N GLU A 116 9.10 -11.22 14.27
CA GLU A 116 9.78 -10.01 14.75
C GLU A 116 9.72 -8.92 13.69
N TYR A 117 9.30 -7.73 14.12
CA TYR A 117 9.28 -6.56 13.26
C TYR A 117 10.57 -5.76 13.42
N ARG A 118 11.18 -5.36 12.31
CA ARG A 118 12.31 -4.43 12.30
C ARG A 118 11.83 -3.01 12.03
N PRO A 119 11.79 -2.12 13.05
CA PRO A 119 11.35 -0.75 12.88
C PRO A 119 12.16 0.01 11.83
N VAL A 120 11.50 0.92 11.13
CA VAL A 120 12.13 1.77 10.12
C VAL A 120 11.63 3.20 10.27
N LYS A 121 12.55 4.17 10.24
CA LYS A 121 12.19 5.58 10.32
C LYS A 121 11.62 6.07 9.00
N ALA A 122 10.46 6.72 9.04
CA ALA A 122 9.91 7.45 7.90
C ALA A 122 10.76 8.70 7.61
N ASP A 123 11.08 8.90 6.34
CA ASP A 123 11.84 10.07 5.86
C ASP A 123 10.89 11.20 5.47
N ILE A 124 9.72 10.84 4.95
CA ILE A 124 8.63 11.76 4.60
C ILE A 124 7.41 11.36 5.43
N VAL A 125 6.99 12.28 6.30
CA VAL A 125 5.84 12.09 7.19
C VAL A 125 4.66 12.89 6.64
N LEU A 126 3.64 12.19 6.14
CA LEU A 126 2.39 12.79 5.71
C LEU A 126 1.56 13.22 6.94
N ARG A 127 0.92 14.37 6.86
CA ARG A 127 0.17 15.01 7.96
C ARG A 127 -1.22 15.48 7.56
N GLY A 128 -1.43 15.66 6.25
CA GLY A 128 -2.67 16.18 5.67
C GLY A 128 -3.65 15.08 5.28
N GLU A 129 -4.87 15.50 4.98
CA GLU A 129 -5.92 14.65 4.41
C GLU A 129 -5.53 14.13 3.01
N GLU A 130 -4.81 14.97 2.26
CA GLU A 130 -4.32 14.70 0.92
C GLU A 130 -2.98 15.40 0.71
N GLU A 131 -1.99 14.67 0.24
CA GLU A 131 -0.68 15.20 -0.11
C GLU A 131 -0.19 14.56 -1.41
N THR A 132 0.59 15.31 -2.18
CA THR A 132 1.07 14.85 -3.49
C THR A 132 2.58 14.73 -3.49
N LEU A 133 3.08 13.58 -3.97
CA LEU A 133 4.50 13.36 -4.22
C LEU A 133 4.77 13.34 -5.73
N ARG A 134 5.77 14.08 -6.17
CA ARG A 134 6.25 14.01 -7.56
C ARG A 134 7.07 12.76 -7.78
N LEU A 135 6.72 12.04 -8.85
CA LEU A 135 7.40 10.83 -9.28
C LEU A 135 7.67 10.92 -10.80
N GLY A 136 8.82 11.48 -11.16
CA GLY A 136 9.12 11.76 -12.57
C GLY A 136 8.08 12.67 -13.21
N GLY A 137 7.39 12.15 -14.23
CA GLY A 137 6.30 12.84 -14.93
C GLY A 137 4.91 12.65 -14.31
N LEU A 138 4.79 11.89 -13.22
CA LEU A 138 3.52 11.59 -12.56
C LEU A 138 3.40 12.30 -11.20
N GLU A 139 2.16 12.47 -10.77
CA GLU A 139 1.80 12.87 -9.42
C GLU A 139 1.18 11.66 -8.70
N LEU A 140 1.81 11.21 -7.62
CA LEU A 140 1.29 10.17 -6.75
C LEU A 140 0.59 10.85 -5.57
N VAL A 141 -0.72 10.80 -5.56
CA VAL A 141 -1.54 11.45 -4.54
C VAL A 141 -1.77 10.48 -3.38
N MET A 142 -1.39 10.91 -2.18
CA MET A 142 -1.54 10.19 -0.91
C MET A 142 -2.82 10.65 -0.23
N LEU A 143 -3.84 9.83 -0.23
CA LEU A 143 -5.13 10.14 0.36
C LEU A 143 -5.27 9.48 1.72
N LEU A 144 -5.46 10.24 2.79
CA LEU A 144 -5.75 9.70 4.11
C LEU A 144 -7.14 9.04 4.10
N THR A 145 -7.17 7.75 4.44
CA THR A 145 -8.37 6.89 4.47
C THR A 145 -8.37 6.04 5.74
N PRO A 146 -8.55 6.69 6.91
CA PRO A 146 -8.52 6.00 8.20
C PRO A 146 -9.65 4.98 8.32
N GLY A 147 -9.45 4.03 9.21
CA GLY A 147 -10.45 3.04 9.56
C GLY A 147 -9.85 1.69 9.88
N HIS A 148 -9.13 1.06 8.97
CA HIS A 148 -8.37 -0.16 9.25
C HIS A 148 -7.27 0.13 10.28
N THR A 149 -6.47 1.16 10.03
CA THR A 149 -5.64 1.84 11.03
C THR A 149 -5.90 3.35 10.98
N PRO A 150 -5.49 4.12 12.01
CA PRO A 150 -5.66 5.58 12.00
C PRO A 150 -4.90 6.29 10.88
N GLY A 151 -3.75 5.75 10.48
CA GLY A 151 -2.86 6.31 9.47
C GLY A 151 -2.96 5.63 8.10
N SER A 152 -3.97 4.81 7.88
CA SER A 152 -4.20 4.18 6.57
C SER A 152 -4.31 5.23 5.47
N ILE A 153 -3.54 5.06 4.40
CA ILE A 153 -3.62 5.88 3.19
C ILE A 153 -3.97 5.01 1.99
N SER A 154 -4.73 5.57 1.07
CA SER A 154 -5.01 4.94 -0.23
C SER A 154 -4.40 5.84 -1.32
N PRO A 155 -3.16 5.56 -1.75
CA PRO A 155 -2.55 6.31 -2.84
C PRO A 155 -3.30 6.11 -4.15
N TYR A 156 -3.25 7.12 -5.04
CA TYR A 156 -3.70 6.95 -6.42
C TYR A 156 -2.80 7.71 -7.40
N VAL A 157 -2.84 7.28 -8.65
CA VAL A 157 -2.13 7.89 -9.77
C VAL A 157 -3.00 7.89 -11.01
N ASP A 158 -2.95 8.97 -11.79
CA ASP A 158 -3.53 9.01 -13.13
C ASP A 158 -2.42 8.66 -14.14
N ALA A 159 -2.52 7.48 -14.77
CA ALA A 159 -1.51 6.94 -15.67
C ALA A 159 -2.18 6.29 -16.89
N GLY A 160 -1.68 6.61 -18.09
CA GLY A 160 -2.23 6.06 -19.34
C GLY A 160 -3.72 6.38 -19.55
N GLY A 161 -4.22 7.49 -19.04
CA GLY A 161 -5.64 7.87 -19.13
C GLY A 161 -6.57 7.10 -18.18
N GLN A 162 -6.03 6.35 -17.22
CA GLN A 162 -6.76 5.60 -16.20
C GLN A 162 -6.35 6.04 -14.80
N ARG A 163 -7.31 6.12 -13.88
CA ARG A 163 -7.05 6.31 -12.45
C ARG A 163 -6.84 4.96 -11.78
N VAL A 164 -5.63 4.74 -11.26
CA VAL A 164 -5.25 3.55 -10.50
C VAL A 164 -5.20 3.90 -9.02
N LEU A 165 -6.06 3.26 -8.25
CA LEU A 165 -6.17 3.38 -6.79
C LEU A 165 -5.47 2.21 -6.11
N PHE A 166 -4.61 2.48 -5.13
CA PHE A 166 -4.01 1.47 -4.25
C PHE A 166 -4.82 1.44 -2.96
N GLY A 167 -5.67 0.42 -2.83
CA GLY A 167 -6.71 0.38 -1.82
C GLY A 167 -6.25 -0.08 -0.44
N GLN A 168 -5.03 -0.63 -0.30
CA GLN A 168 -4.59 -1.26 0.94
C GLN A 168 -5.67 -2.22 1.51
N ASP A 169 -5.82 -2.34 2.84
CA ASP A 169 -6.76 -3.24 3.50
C ASP A 169 -8.16 -2.62 3.69
N ILE A 170 -8.73 -2.09 2.60
CA ILE A 170 -10.11 -1.55 2.64
C ILE A 170 -11.17 -2.61 2.92
N HIS A 171 -10.84 -3.88 2.77
CA HIS A 171 -11.70 -5.00 3.12
C HIS A 171 -11.79 -5.26 4.64
N GLY A 172 -10.90 -4.70 5.46
CA GLY A 172 -10.70 -5.05 6.87
C GLY A 172 -9.61 -6.12 7.05
N PRO A 173 -9.58 -6.87 8.15
CA PRO A 173 -10.49 -6.78 9.29
C PRO A 173 -10.29 -5.53 10.15
N PHE A 174 -11.13 -5.36 11.18
CA PHE A 174 -11.04 -4.25 12.13
C PHE A 174 -10.84 -4.80 13.55
N ASP A 175 -9.79 -4.30 14.23
CA ASP A 175 -9.47 -4.71 15.61
C ASP A 175 -9.17 -3.46 16.46
N PRO A 176 -9.77 -3.35 17.67
CA PRO A 176 -9.46 -2.27 18.60
C PRO A 176 -7.97 -2.17 18.96
N ALA A 177 -7.23 -3.27 18.94
CA ALA A 177 -5.79 -3.28 19.20
C ALA A 177 -5.01 -2.42 18.20
N TRP A 178 -5.49 -2.34 16.95
CA TRP A 178 -4.92 -1.50 15.88
C TRP A 178 -5.49 -0.09 15.88
N SER A 179 -6.39 0.23 16.83
CA SER A 179 -7.16 1.47 16.83
C SER A 179 -8.05 1.63 15.61
N SER A 180 -8.58 0.50 15.11
CA SER A 180 -9.53 0.52 13.99
C SER A 180 -10.80 1.29 14.34
N ASP A 181 -11.35 2.02 13.37
CA ASP A 181 -12.56 2.81 13.47
C ASP A 181 -13.46 2.57 12.27
N LEU A 182 -14.57 1.87 12.49
CA LEU A 182 -15.47 1.45 11.41
C LEU A 182 -16.26 2.63 10.83
N GLU A 183 -16.53 3.69 11.61
CA GLU A 183 -17.21 4.88 11.08
C GLU A 183 -16.26 5.71 10.19
N ALA A 184 -15.03 5.94 10.66
CA ALA A 184 -14.00 6.58 9.85
C ALA A 184 -13.74 5.78 8.56
N TRP A 185 -13.76 4.45 8.63
CA TRP A 185 -13.65 3.58 7.46
C TRP A 185 -14.82 3.80 6.48
N ARG A 186 -16.08 3.89 6.96
CA ARG A 186 -17.22 4.14 6.08
C ARG A 186 -17.10 5.47 5.33
N GLU A 187 -16.62 6.50 6.02
CA GLU A 187 -16.35 7.81 5.39
C GLU A 187 -15.24 7.69 4.35
N SER A 188 -14.16 6.96 4.68
CA SER A 188 -13.07 6.66 3.76
C SER A 188 -13.56 5.95 2.50
N MET A 189 -14.43 4.94 2.64
CA MET A 189 -15.00 4.22 1.49
C MET A 189 -15.84 5.13 0.60
N ARG A 190 -16.66 6.04 1.18
CA ARG A 190 -17.40 7.05 0.40
C ARG A 190 -16.46 7.99 -0.37
N LYS A 191 -15.35 8.38 0.27
CA LYS A 191 -14.30 9.20 -0.33
C LYS A 191 -13.65 8.46 -1.51
N LEU A 192 -13.31 7.17 -1.36
CA LEU A 192 -12.76 6.36 -2.44
C LEU A 192 -13.73 6.18 -3.61
N LEU A 193 -15.02 5.97 -3.35
CA LEU A 193 -16.05 5.90 -4.40
C LEU A 193 -16.12 7.20 -5.22
N SER A 194 -15.91 8.36 -4.59
CA SER A 194 -15.94 9.65 -5.28
C SER A 194 -14.78 9.85 -6.26
N LEU A 195 -13.67 9.12 -6.10
CA LEU A 195 -12.53 9.14 -7.01
C LEU A 195 -12.85 8.54 -8.38
N LYS A 196 -13.87 7.66 -8.47
CA LYS A 196 -14.26 6.96 -9.71
C LYS A 196 -13.06 6.27 -10.37
N ALA A 197 -12.27 5.56 -9.57
CA ALA A 197 -11.08 4.87 -10.05
C ALA A 197 -11.43 3.80 -11.09
N ASP A 198 -10.62 3.71 -12.15
CA ASP A 198 -10.78 2.69 -13.20
C ASP A 198 -10.25 1.34 -12.76
N ILE A 199 -9.24 1.36 -11.89
CA ILE A 199 -8.52 0.17 -11.41
C ILE A 199 -8.31 0.33 -9.90
N LEU A 200 -8.63 -0.74 -9.15
CA LEU A 200 -8.26 -0.89 -7.74
C LEU A 200 -7.19 -1.96 -7.62
N CYS A 201 -6.05 -1.57 -7.07
CA CYS A 201 -4.96 -2.43 -6.62
C CYS A 201 -5.14 -2.64 -5.11
N GLU A 202 -5.73 -3.77 -4.72
CA GLU A 202 -6.11 -4.06 -3.34
C GLU A 202 -4.97 -4.76 -2.60
N GLY A 203 -4.95 -4.67 -1.26
CA GLY A 203 -3.85 -5.16 -0.43
C GLY A 203 -3.67 -6.68 -0.42
N HIS A 204 -4.74 -7.46 -0.54
CA HIS A 204 -4.66 -8.94 -0.47
C HIS A 204 -5.35 -9.67 -1.61
N PHE A 205 -6.38 -9.07 -2.21
CA PHE A 205 -7.21 -9.75 -3.20
C PHE A 205 -6.84 -9.41 -4.65
N GLY A 206 -5.79 -8.59 -4.85
CA GLY A 206 -5.23 -8.29 -6.16
C GLY A 206 -5.92 -7.13 -6.86
N VAL A 207 -6.18 -7.26 -8.15
CA VAL A 207 -6.58 -6.14 -9.01
C VAL A 207 -8.02 -6.28 -9.48
N PHE A 208 -8.82 -5.23 -9.24
CA PHE A 208 -10.21 -5.13 -9.69
C PHE A 208 -10.33 -4.08 -10.79
N ARG A 209 -10.96 -4.42 -11.88
CA ARG A 209 -11.26 -3.57 -13.05
C ARG A 209 -12.33 -4.22 -13.94
N PRO A 210 -13.11 -3.46 -14.71
CA PRO A 210 -13.10 -2.00 -14.88
C PRO A 210 -13.71 -1.25 -13.68
N ALA A 211 -13.94 0.07 -13.82
CA ALA A 211 -14.46 0.94 -12.75
C ALA A 211 -15.72 0.42 -12.04
N GLN A 212 -16.61 -0.28 -12.77
CA GLN A 212 -17.80 -0.89 -12.18
C GLN A 212 -17.48 -1.99 -11.17
N GLU A 213 -16.40 -2.75 -11.39
CA GLU A 213 -15.93 -3.78 -10.47
C GLU A 213 -15.27 -3.13 -9.23
N VAL A 214 -14.57 -2.01 -9.42
CA VAL A 214 -14.03 -1.21 -8.30
C VAL A 214 -15.16 -0.70 -7.42
N GLU A 215 -16.16 -0.08 -8.02
CA GLU A 215 -17.34 0.43 -7.32
C GLU A 215 -18.09 -0.70 -6.59
N ARG A 216 -18.29 -1.84 -7.25
CA ARG A 216 -18.95 -3.01 -6.66
C ARG A 216 -18.18 -3.52 -5.46
N TYR A 217 -16.86 -3.70 -5.57
CA TYR A 217 -16.02 -4.19 -4.49
C TYR A 217 -16.16 -3.32 -3.24
N ILE A 218 -16.05 -2.02 -3.38
CA ILE A 218 -16.16 -1.08 -2.24
C ILE A 218 -17.58 -1.12 -1.64
N LYS A 219 -18.63 -1.16 -2.46
CA LYS A 219 -20.02 -1.21 -1.99
C LYS A 219 -20.34 -2.51 -1.28
N ASP A 220 -19.85 -3.65 -1.79
CA ASP A 220 -20.07 -4.97 -1.17
C ASP A 220 -19.51 -4.99 0.27
N TYR A 221 -18.34 -4.39 0.51
CA TYR A 221 -17.80 -4.26 1.88
C TYR A 221 -18.55 -3.24 2.72
N LEU A 222 -18.99 -2.11 2.17
CA LEU A 222 -19.87 -1.17 2.87
C LEU A 222 -21.16 -1.86 3.33
N ASP A 223 -21.78 -2.66 2.48
CA ASP A 223 -22.99 -3.43 2.79
C ASP A 223 -22.71 -4.53 3.83
N TYR A 224 -21.59 -5.22 3.72
CA TYR A 224 -21.18 -6.25 4.69
C TYR A 224 -21.03 -5.69 6.10
N TYR A 225 -20.33 -4.56 6.24
CA TYR A 225 -20.10 -3.93 7.54
C TYR A 225 -21.23 -3.00 8.02
N SER A 226 -22.22 -2.70 7.20
CA SER A 226 -23.42 -1.97 7.64
C SER A 226 -24.35 -2.80 8.53
N LYS A 227 -24.21 -4.13 8.47
CA LYS A 227 -25.05 -5.10 9.19
C LYS A 227 -24.41 -5.59 10.50
N ARG A 228 -23.28 -5.02 10.86
CA ARG A 228 -22.51 -5.36 12.06
C ARG A 228 -22.21 -4.10 12.87
#